data_6416a2ecb92823e8d63ce25d6784cec4
#
_entry.id   6416a2ecb92823e8d63ce25d6784cec4
#
_cell.length_a   1.000
_cell.length_b   1.000
_cell.length_c   1.000
_cell.angle_alpha   90.00
_cell.angle_beta   90.00
_cell.angle_gamma   90.00
#
_symmetry.space_group_name_H-M   'P 1'
#
loop_
_entity.id
_entity.type
_entity.pdbx_description
1 polymer ?
#
loop_
_entity_poly.entity_id
_entity_poly.type
_entity_poly.pdbx_seq_one_letter_code
_entity_poly.pdbx_strand_id
1 'polypeptide(L)'
;MGILQKADRCMDEAAALFGENKLFLAEKKAQETAGLYKSCGAYEQMAKTVNLMGVIYASIGDVSMSIDCYLEAMDVAVEQGSTEIIMLVNNNIGSLYMELGLYEKAIRYFNEALELCKPPLHGERDSYYQELLMLHLNLCISYTGINEFEKAEKHLSDAILLNDIAGSDKNRFLIDMSQAHLLWKMGNEDEVRDHVEELVEGAINNIDSADYVLEILSLCNLFMNMGEFDAWKKVIVEYERFATDTQNLFFQKTCVK
;
A
#
# COMPACT_ATOMS: atom_id res chain seq x y z
N MET A 1 -20.96 -26.77 10.94
CA MET A 1 -19.84 -25.92 10.50
C MET A 1 -18.91 -25.74 11.68
N GLY A 2 -17.63 -26.09 11.56
CA GLY A 2 -16.67 -25.94 12.65
C GLY A 2 -16.34 -24.46 12.92
N ILE A 3 -15.81 -24.17 14.11
CA ILE A 3 -15.45 -22.80 14.51
C ILE A 3 -14.45 -22.19 13.50
N LEU A 4 -13.45 -22.97 13.08
CA LEU A 4 -12.44 -22.55 12.10
C LEU A 4 -13.09 -22.12 10.77
N GLN A 5 -13.96 -22.96 10.19
CA GLN A 5 -14.65 -22.60 8.95
C GLN A 5 -15.55 -21.35 9.08
N LYS A 6 -16.12 -21.13 10.28
CA LYS A 6 -16.85 -19.90 10.55
C LYS A 6 -15.88 -18.71 10.58
N ALA A 7 -14.73 -18.85 11.20
CA ALA A 7 -13.72 -17.79 11.30
C ALA A 7 -13.18 -17.41 9.90
N ASP A 8 -12.87 -18.42 9.05
CA ASP A 8 -12.41 -18.18 7.67
C ASP A 8 -13.41 -17.35 6.87
N ARG A 9 -14.70 -17.71 6.93
CA ARG A 9 -15.75 -16.92 6.26
C ARG A 9 -15.90 -15.51 6.81
N CYS A 10 -15.76 -15.33 8.13
CA CYS A 10 -15.78 -14.01 8.74
C CYS A 10 -14.56 -13.18 8.31
N MET A 11 -13.40 -13.80 8.08
CA MET A 11 -12.21 -13.13 7.54
C MET A 11 -12.46 -12.64 6.12
N ASP A 12 -13.00 -13.49 5.24
CA ASP A 12 -13.35 -13.10 3.88
C ASP A 12 -14.36 -11.93 3.87
N GLU A 13 -15.37 -11.99 4.77
CA GLU A 13 -16.35 -10.91 4.92
C GLU A 13 -15.69 -9.61 5.43
N ALA A 14 -14.73 -9.69 6.37
CA ALA A 14 -14.01 -8.52 6.87
C ALA A 14 -13.16 -7.86 5.78
N ALA A 15 -12.44 -8.67 5.00
CA ALA A 15 -11.64 -8.20 3.88
C ALA A 15 -12.51 -7.57 2.78
N ALA A 16 -13.65 -8.19 2.44
CA ALA A 16 -14.59 -7.64 1.47
C ALA A 16 -15.17 -6.29 1.93
N LEU A 17 -15.57 -6.19 3.21
CA LEU A 17 -16.08 -4.94 3.79
C LEU A 17 -15.01 -3.83 3.79
N PHE A 18 -13.75 -4.20 4.02
CA PHE A 18 -12.63 -3.27 3.92
C PHE A 18 -12.46 -2.78 2.48
N GLY A 19 -12.42 -3.69 1.50
CA GLY A 19 -12.36 -3.33 0.07
C GLY A 19 -13.54 -2.48 -0.41
N GLU A 20 -14.72 -2.63 0.20
CA GLU A 20 -15.90 -1.78 -0.03
C GLU A 20 -15.85 -0.44 0.75
N ASN A 21 -14.76 -0.15 1.44
CA ASN A 21 -14.58 1.02 2.32
C ASN A 21 -15.64 1.15 3.43
N LYS A 22 -16.22 0.04 3.87
CA LYS A 22 -17.15 -0.03 4.99
C LYS A 22 -16.38 -0.25 6.31
N LEU A 23 -15.47 0.69 6.63
CA LEU A 23 -14.41 0.53 7.65
C LEU A 23 -14.95 0.12 9.02
N PHE A 24 -16.05 0.72 9.50
CA PHE A 24 -16.66 0.37 10.78
C PHE A 24 -17.20 -1.07 10.83
N LEU A 25 -17.79 -1.54 9.71
CA LEU A 25 -18.29 -2.91 9.62
C LEU A 25 -17.13 -3.90 9.48
N ALA A 26 -16.09 -3.54 8.73
CA ALA A 26 -14.86 -4.32 8.60
C ALA A 26 -14.17 -4.50 9.95
N GLU A 27 -14.01 -3.43 10.73
CA GLU A 27 -13.46 -3.46 12.09
C GLU A 27 -14.22 -4.43 12.99
N LYS A 28 -15.54 -4.25 13.09
CA LYS A 28 -16.38 -5.12 13.92
C LYS A 28 -16.30 -6.58 13.51
N LYS A 29 -16.26 -6.85 12.20
CA LYS A 29 -16.15 -8.20 11.66
C LYS A 29 -14.77 -8.80 11.94
N ALA A 30 -13.70 -8.03 11.79
CA ALA A 30 -12.34 -8.46 12.11
C ALA A 30 -12.17 -8.77 13.61
N GLN A 31 -12.77 -7.99 14.51
CA GLN A 31 -12.77 -8.28 15.95
C GLN A 31 -13.48 -9.60 16.27
N GLU A 32 -14.66 -9.87 15.67
CA GLU A 32 -15.35 -11.16 15.81
C GLU A 32 -14.46 -12.30 15.32
N THR A 33 -13.82 -12.10 14.17
CA THR A 33 -12.96 -13.10 13.52
C THR A 33 -11.73 -13.44 14.37
N ALA A 34 -11.02 -12.44 14.90
CA ALA A 34 -9.87 -12.66 15.77
C ALA A 34 -10.25 -13.46 17.03
N GLY A 35 -11.42 -13.15 17.63
CA GLY A 35 -11.97 -13.93 18.76
C GLY A 35 -12.27 -15.38 18.41
N LEU A 36 -12.80 -15.65 17.21
CA LEU A 36 -13.06 -17.01 16.73
C LEU A 36 -11.76 -17.80 16.52
N TYR A 37 -10.76 -17.23 15.85
CA TYR A 37 -9.46 -17.86 15.65
C TYR A 37 -8.76 -18.15 16.98
N LYS A 38 -8.79 -17.19 17.91
CA LYS A 38 -8.25 -17.38 19.28
C LYS A 38 -8.92 -18.56 19.99
N SER A 39 -10.24 -18.69 19.87
CA SER A 39 -11.02 -19.74 20.54
C SER A 39 -10.73 -21.16 20.04
N CYS A 40 -10.24 -21.28 18.79
CA CYS A 40 -9.87 -22.59 18.21
C CYS A 40 -8.35 -22.80 18.10
N GLY A 41 -7.53 -21.89 18.66
CA GLY A 41 -6.07 -22.00 18.67
C GLY A 41 -5.39 -21.72 17.33
N ALA A 42 -6.10 -21.06 16.39
CA ALA A 42 -5.57 -20.68 15.09
C ALA A 42 -4.82 -19.34 15.18
N TYR A 43 -3.68 -19.34 15.85
CA TYR A 43 -2.97 -18.11 16.21
C TYR A 43 -2.35 -17.37 15.02
N GLU A 44 -1.88 -18.06 14.00
CA GLU A 44 -1.39 -17.39 12.77
C GLU A 44 -2.50 -16.63 12.05
N GLN A 45 -3.68 -17.24 11.89
CA GLN A 45 -4.85 -16.59 11.29
C GLN A 45 -5.34 -15.44 12.16
N MET A 46 -5.27 -15.59 13.49
CA MET A 46 -5.54 -14.50 14.42
C MET A 46 -4.59 -13.32 14.19
N ALA A 47 -3.29 -13.57 14.08
CA ALA A 47 -2.30 -12.52 13.83
C ALA A 47 -2.55 -11.80 12.50
N LYS A 48 -2.86 -12.54 11.41
CA LYS A 48 -3.25 -11.94 10.12
C LYS A 48 -4.50 -11.06 10.27
N THR A 49 -5.48 -11.49 11.07
CA THR A 49 -6.71 -10.71 11.32
C THR A 49 -6.43 -9.45 12.13
N VAL A 50 -5.59 -9.54 13.17
CA VAL A 50 -5.20 -8.38 13.98
C VAL A 50 -4.38 -7.38 13.14
N ASN A 51 -3.51 -7.87 12.23
CA ASN A 51 -2.84 -7.04 11.25
C ASN A 51 -3.83 -6.31 10.33
N LEU A 52 -4.87 -6.98 9.83
CA LEU A 52 -5.94 -6.33 9.07
C LEU A 52 -6.66 -5.24 9.89
N MET A 53 -6.89 -5.47 11.19
CA MET A 53 -7.42 -4.42 12.07
C MET A 53 -6.50 -3.20 12.13
N GLY A 54 -5.18 -3.42 12.19
CA GLY A 54 -4.19 -2.34 12.10
C GLY A 54 -4.33 -1.51 10.82
N VAL A 55 -4.49 -2.18 9.66
CA VAL A 55 -4.74 -1.51 8.37
C VAL A 55 -6.06 -0.72 8.38
N ILE A 56 -7.12 -1.30 8.94
CA ILE A 56 -8.42 -0.61 9.06
C ILE A 56 -8.28 0.66 9.92
N TYR A 57 -7.60 0.58 11.08
CA TYR A 57 -7.37 1.74 11.93
C TYR A 57 -6.49 2.81 11.27
N ALA A 58 -5.46 2.41 10.52
CA ALA A 58 -4.67 3.34 9.69
C ALA A 58 -5.57 4.09 8.69
N SER A 59 -6.45 3.38 8.00
CA SER A 59 -7.40 3.96 7.03
C SER A 59 -8.44 4.89 7.68
N ILE A 60 -8.78 4.68 8.96
CA ILE A 60 -9.63 5.58 9.76
C ILE A 60 -8.84 6.81 10.22
N GLY A 61 -7.51 6.74 10.26
CA GLY A 61 -6.61 7.75 10.79
C GLY A 61 -6.31 7.59 12.28
N ASP A 62 -6.71 6.47 12.88
CA ASP A 62 -6.37 6.15 14.29
C ASP A 62 -5.00 5.46 14.36
N VAL A 63 -3.95 6.28 14.28
CA VAL A 63 -2.55 5.84 14.31
C VAL A 63 -2.22 5.04 15.57
N SER A 64 -2.78 5.40 16.71
CA SER A 64 -2.49 4.71 17.97
C SER A 64 -3.02 3.28 17.94
N MET A 65 -4.29 3.11 17.61
CA MET A 65 -4.91 1.79 17.52
C MET A 65 -4.28 0.94 16.41
N SER A 66 -3.88 1.57 15.29
CA SER A 66 -3.17 0.90 14.22
C SER A 66 -1.84 0.29 14.71
N ILE A 67 -1.02 1.08 15.40
CA ILE A 67 0.26 0.59 15.95
C ILE A 67 0.03 -0.51 16.99
N ASP A 68 -0.94 -0.35 17.89
CA ASP A 68 -1.25 -1.36 18.92
C ASP A 68 -1.64 -2.70 18.28
N CYS A 69 -2.46 -2.68 17.23
CA CYS A 69 -2.82 -3.89 16.49
C CYS A 69 -1.60 -4.52 15.78
N TYR A 70 -0.75 -3.72 15.14
CA TYR A 70 0.45 -4.24 14.49
C TYR A 70 1.41 -4.87 15.49
N LEU A 71 1.60 -4.27 16.66
CA LEU A 71 2.46 -4.84 17.71
C LEU A 71 1.87 -6.13 18.28
N GLU A 72 0.56 -6.20 18.50
CA GLU A 72 -0.10 -7.45 18.91
C GLU A 72 0.08 -8.56 17.85
N ALA A 73 -0.12 -8.24 16.58
CA ALA A 73 0.09 -9.19 15.48
C ALA A 73 1.55 -9.65 15.41
N MET A 74 2.51 -8.74 15.62
CA MET A 74 3.94 -9.02 15.67
C MET A 74 4.28 -10.00 16.79
N ASP A 75 3.81 -9.73 18.01
CA ASP A 75 4.08 -10.58 19.18
C ASP A 75 3.59 -12.02 18.93
N VAL A 76 2.36 -12.16 18.43
CA VAL A 76 1.82 -13.48 18.09
C VAL A 76 2.61 -14.13 16.96
N ALA A 77 2.99 -13.40 15.92
CA ALA A 77 3.77 -13.94 14.81
C ALA A 77 5.15 -14.44 15.26
N VAL A 78 5.81 -13.72 16.15
CA VAL A 78 7.09 -14.13 16.76
C VAL A 78 6.91 -15.40 17.60
N GLU A 79 5.86 -15.49 18.43
CA GLU A 79 5.56 -16.70 19.21
C GLU A 79 5.29 -17.92 18.33
N GLN A 80 4.64 -17.73 17.18
CA GLN A 80 4.36 -18.81 16.23
C GLN A 80 5.55 -19.11 15.28
N GLY A 81 6.58 -18.25 15.24
CA GLY A 81 7.72 -18.39 14.32
C GLY A 81 7.35 -18.09 12.86
N SER A 82 6.28 -17.31 12.61
CA SER A 82 5.78 -17.02 11.27
C SER A 82 6.51 -15.83 10.67
N THR A 83 7.58 -16.09 9.89
CA THR A 83 8.35 -15.06 9.20
C THR A 83 7.52 -14.28 8.17
N GLU A 84 6.54 -14.91 7.54
CA GLU A 84 5.60 -14.29 6.60
C GLU A 84 4.79 -13.18 7.27
N ILE A 85 4.23 -13.45 8.45
CA ILE A 85 3.43 -12.44 9.17
C ILE A 85 4.33 -11.33 9.71
N ILE A 86 5.53 -11.66 10.20
CA ILE A 86 6.50 -10.64 10.66
C ILE A 86 6.87 -9.70 9.53
N MET A 87 7.14 -10.23 8.32
CA MET A 87 7.41 -9.43 7.13
C MET A 87 6.23 -8.53 6.77
N LEU A 88 5.01 -9.08 6.73
CA LEU A 88 3.78 -8.34 6.44
C LEU A 88 3.55 -7.19 7.44
N VAL A 89 3.70 -7.45 8.73
CA VAL A 89 3.53 -6.44 9.78
C VAL A 89 4.59 -5.34 9.67
N ASN A 90 5.85 -5.70 9.44
CA ASN A 90 6.92 -4.71 9.22
C ASN A 90 6.63 -3.82 8.02
N ASN A 91 6.16 -4.39 6.89
CA ASN A 91 5.76 -3.59 5.74
C ASN A 91 4.63 -2.61 6.08
N ASN A 92 3.61 -3.05 6.82
CA ASN A 92 2.48 -2.19 7.18
C ASN A 92 2.86 -1.09 8.18
N ILE A 93 3.71 -1.38 9.16
CA ILE A 93 4.26 -0.36 10.07
C ILE A 93 5.13 0.64 9.28
N GLY A 94 5.95 0.14 8.35
CA GLY A 94 6.75 0.97 7.47
C GLY A 94 5.88 1.93 6.65
N SER A 95 4.80 1.42 6.04
CA SER A 95 3.84 2.22 5.28
C SER A 95 3.16 3.29 6.14
N LEU A 96 2.73 2.94 7.34
CA LEU A 96 2.16 3.91 8.28
C LEU A 96 3.15 5.03 8.63
N TYR A 97 4.42 4.70 8.91
CA TYR A 97 5.43 5.73 9.17
C TYR A 97 5.75 6.57 7.93
N MET A 98 5.75 5.98 6.75
CA MET A 98 5.94 6.69 5.48
C MET A 98 4.81 7.71 5.25
N GLU A 99 3.55 7.33 5.46
CA GLU A 99 2.38 8.23 5.38
C GLU A 99 2.45 9.39 6.37
N LEU A 100 3.03 9.14 7.55
CA LEU A 100 3.27 10.18 8.57
C LEU A 100 4.50 11.06 8.27
N GLY A 101 5.22 10.83 7.16
CA GLY A 101 6.45 11.55 6.80
C GLY A 101 7.65 11.19 7.68
N LEU A 102 7.57 10.11 8.45
CA LEU A 102 8.64 9.63 9.34
C LEU A 102 9.52 8.61 8.60
N TYR A 103 10.12 9.08 7.51
CA TYR A 103 10.80 8.24 6.51
C TYR A 103 11.95 7.40 7.08
N GLU A 104 12.74 7.91 8.03
CA GLU A 104 13.84 7.13 8.64
C GLU A 104 13.29 5.91 9.41
N LYS A 105 12.12 6.05 10.06
CA LYS A 105 11.46 4.93 10.71
C LYS A 105 10.91 3.96 9.68
N ALA A 106 10.26 4.46 8.63
CA ALA A 106 9.74 3.65 7.53
C ALA A 106 10.85 2.79 6.91
N ILE A 107 11.99 3.39 6.56
CA ILE A 107 13.16 2.72 5.99
C ILE A 107 13.62 1.55 6.89
N ARG A 108 13.64 1.73 8.20
CA ARG A 108 14.05 0.66 9.11
C ARG A 108 13.11 -0.54 9.01
N TYR A 109 11.81 -0.33 9.08
CA TYR A 109 10.81 -1.40 9.01
C TYR A 109 10.77 -2.06 7.63
N PHE A 110 10.88 -1.29 6.53
CA PHE A 110 10.96 -1.86 5.20
C PHE A 110 12.22 -2.70 4.97
N ASN A 111 13.37 -2.30 5.53
CA ASN A 111 14.59 -3.12 5.46
C ASN A 111 14.44 -4.41 6.27
N GLU A 112 13.83 -4.37 7.46
CA GLU A 112 13.52 -5.57 8.24
C GLU A 112 12.58 -6.52 7.46
N ALA A 113 11.57 -5.98 6.77
CA ALA A 113 10.71 -6.77 5.88
C ALA A 113 11.49 -7.37 4.70
N LEU A 114 12.36 -6.59 4.07
CA LEU A 114 13.17 -7.01 2.93
C LEU A 114 14.14 -8.15 3.30
N GLU A 115 14.76 -8.10 4.47
CA GLU A 115 15.63 -9.17 4.96
C GLU A 115 14.90 -10.50 5.17
N LEU A 116 13.60 -10.45 5.49
CA LEU A 116 12.74 -11.61 5.67
C LEU A 116 12.14 -12.13 4.36
N CYS A 117 12.08 -11.28 3.33
CA CYS A 117 11.52 -11.60 2.03
C CYS A 117 12.43 -12.61 1.28
N LYS A 118 12.10 -13.90 1.37
CA LYS A 118 12.89 -14.98 0.75
C LYS A 118 12.11 -15.64 -0.38
N PRO A 119 12.80 -16.01 -1.48
CA PRO A 119 12.14 -16.69 -2.58
C PRO A 119 11.52 -18.00 -2.11
N PRO A 120 10.26 -18.30 -2.50
CA PRO A 120 9.61 -19.55 -2.13
C PRO A 120 10.33 -20.74 -2.80
N LEU A 121 10.44 -21.84 -2.06
CA LEU A 121 11.07 -23.09 -2.56
C LEU A 121 10.25 -23.71 -3.70
N HIS A 122 8.92 -23.60 -3.63
CA HIS A 122 7.97 -24.11 -4.63
C HIS A 122 6.74 -23.19 -4.69
N GLY A 123 6.20 -22.98 -5.89
CA GLY A 123 4.90 -22.29 -6.08
C GLY A 123 5.02 -20.79 -6.31
N GLU A 124 4.21 -20.01 -5.71
CA GLU A 124 3.83 -18.59 -5.90
C GLU A 124 4.99 -17.58 -6.08
N ARG A 125 5.75 -17.73 -7.17
CA ARG A 125 6.85 -16.80 -7.51
C ARG A 125 6.32 -15.41 -7.84
N ASP A 126 5.13 -15.33 -8.43
CA ASP A 126 4.56 -14.06 -8.86
C ASP A 126 4.20 -13.19 -7.65
N SER A 127 3.58 -13.77 -6.61
CA SER A 127 3.30 -13.06 -5.35
C SER A 127 4.59 -12.56 -4.68
N TYR A 128 5.63 -13.41 -4.64
CA TYR A 128 6.93 -13.04 -4.10
C TYR A 128 7.55 -11.84 -4.84
N TYR A 129 7.53 -11.84 -6.17
CA TYR A 129 8.07 -10.71 -6.95
C TYR A 129 7.25 -9.45 -6.77
N GLN A 130 5.93 -9.55 -6.60
CA GLN A 130 5.06 -8.43 -6.30
C GLN A 130 5.38 -7.81 -4.93
N GLU A 131 5.50 -8.62 -3.88
CA GLU A 131 5.85 -8.17 -2.54
C GLU A 131 7.22 -7.49 -2.52
N LEU A 132 8.21 -8.11 -3.17
CA LEU A 132 9.57 -7.58 -3.27
C LEU A 132 9.60 -6.25 -4.02
N LEU A 133 8.87 -6.13 -5.13
CA LEU A 133 8.73 -4.91 -5.90
C LEU A 133 8.14 -3.79 -5.05
N MET A 134 7.05 -4.06 -4.33
CA MET A 134 6.41 -3.06 -3.47
C MET A 134 7.33 -2.59 -2.35
N LEU A 135 8.11 -3.49 -1.73
CA LEU A 135 9.12 -3.11 -0.74
C LEU A 135 10.19 -2.18 -1.33
N HIS A 136 10.67 -2.46 -2.54
CA HIS A 136 11.62 -1.59 -3.23
C HIS A 136 11.02 -0.23 -3.58
N LEU A 137 9.76 -0.15 -4.02
CA LEU A 137 9.09 1.14 -4.26
C LEU A 137 8.92 1.95 -2.98
N ASN A 138 8.50 1.31 -1.88
CA ASN A 138 8.34 1.94 -0.58
C ASN A 138 9.68 2.49 -0.05
N LEU A 139 10.78 1.75 -0.25
CA LEU A 139 12.14 2.21 0.07
C LEU A 139 12.57 3.37 -0.83
N CYS A 140 12.30 3.31 -2.14
CA CYS A 140 12.56 4.40 -3.07
C CYS A 140 11.87 5.68 -2.60
N ILE A 141 10.57 5.65 -2.31
CA ILE A 141 9.79 6.79 -1.83
C ILE A 141 10.37 7.32 -0.50
N SER A 142 10.68 6.43 0.42
CA SER A 142 11.20 6.81 1.74
C SER A 142 12.59 7.43 1.67
N TYR A 143 13.50 6.90 0.84
CA TYR A 143 14.83 7.49 0.62
C TYR A 143 14.74 8.82 -0.15
N THR A 144 13.80 8.95 -1.09
CA THR A 144 13.50 10.24 -1.74
C THR A 144 13.04 11.28 -0.70
N GLY A 145 12.21 10.86 0.27
CA GLY A 145 11.71 11.73 1.34
C GLY A 145 12.80 12.33 2.24
N ILE A 146 13.93 11.61 2.41
CA ILE A 146 15.10 12.09 3.18
C ILE A 146 16.25 12.59 2.29
N ASN A 147 16.03 12.76 0.98
CA ASN A 147 16.98 13.22 -0.03
C ASN A 147 18.24 12.32 -0.20
N GLU A 148 18.12 11.02 0.12
CA GLU A 148 19.15 10.02 -0.14
C GLU A 148 18.97 9.44 -1.55
N PHE A 149 19.17 10.28 -2.57
CA PHE A 149 18.77 10.01 -3.96
C PHE A 149 19.48 8.80 -4.57
N GLU A 150 20.76 8.59 -4.31
CA GLU A 150 21.49 7.42 -4.81
C GLU A 150 20.89 6.09 -4.34
N LYS A 151 20.39 6.05 -3.10
CA LYS A 151 19.72 4.88 -2.56
C LYS A 151 18.31 4.73 -3.17
N ALA A 152 17.60 5.84 -3.35
CA ALA A 152 16.29 5.84 -3.99
C ALA A 152 16.38 5.31 -5.43
N GLU A 153 17.34 5.80 -6.24
CA GLU A 153 17.59 5.32 -7.60
C GLU A 153 17.90 3.82 -7.65
N LYS A 154 18.72 3.34 -6.72
CA LYS A 154 19.01 1.90 -6.62
C LYS A 154 17.75 1.09 -6.41
N HIS A 155 16.91 1.46 -5.43
CA HIS A 155 15.67 0.74 -5.15
C HIS A 155 14.67 0.85 -6.31
N LEU A 156 14.59 1.99 -6.99
CA LEU A 156 13.79 2.16 -8.19
C LEU A 156 14.26 1.21 -9.32
N SER A 157 15.56 1.12 -9.53
CA SER A 157 16.15 0.21 -10.52
C SER A 157 15.83 -1.27 -10.21
N ASP A 158 15.90 -1.65 -8.94
CA ASP A 158 15.54 -3.00 -8.49
C ASP A 158 14.04 -3.27 -8.73
N ALA A 159 13.16 -2.29 -8.48
CA ALA A 159 11.72 -2.40 -8.76
C ALA A 159 11.41 -2.55 -10.26
N ILE A 160 12.08 -1.79 -11.12
CA ILE A 160 11.96 -1.90 -12.58
C ILE A 160 12.35 -3.31 -13.05
N LEU A 161 13.50 -3.81 -12.58
CA LEU A 161 13.97 -5.16 -12.93
C LEU A 161 12.97 -6.25 -12.49
N LEU A 162 12.39 -6.12 -11.32
CA LEU A 162 11.38 -7.05 -10.80
C LEU A 162 10.10 -7.00 -11.63
N ASN A 163 9.68 -5.82 -12.08
CA ASN A 163 8.52 -5.67 -12.94
C ASN A 163 8.74 -6.29 -14.32
N ASP A 164 9.94 -6.18 -14.88
CA ASP A 164 10.29 -6.84 -16.16
C ASP A 164 10.19 -8.36 -16.05
N ILE A 165 10.48 -8.93 -14.89
CA ILE A 165 10.34 -10.36 -14.60
C ILE A 165 8.86 -10.74 -14.43
N ALA A 166 8.10 -9.95 -13.70
CA ALA A 166 6.69 -10.21 -13.37
C ALA A 166 5.71 -9.87 -14.53
N GLY A 167 6.10 -8.96 -15.43
CA GLY A 167 5.32 -8.58 -16.62
C GLY A 167 3.99 -7.91 -16.31
N SER A 168 3.92 -7.08 -15.25
CA SER A 168 2.67 -6.45 -14.79
C SER A 168 2.55 -4.99 -15.21
N ASP A 169 1.54 -4.68 -16.03
CA ASP A 169 1.23 -3.30 -16.42
C ASP A 169 0.75 -2.44 -15.23
N LYS A 170 0.14 -3.05 -14.22
CA LYS A 170 -0.31 -2.35 -13.01
C LYS A 170 0.83 -1.72 -12.23
N ASN A 171 1.96 -2.41 -12.12
CA ASN A 171 3.12 -1.90 -11.39
C ASN A 171 3.83 -0.79 -12.16
N ARG A 172 3.66 -0.74 -13.48
CA ARG A 172 4.28 0.28 -14.33
C ARG A 172 3.91 1.69 -13.88
N PHE A 173 2.63 1.94 -13.64
CA PHE A 173 2.17 3.24 -13.16
C PHE A 173 2.83 3.65 -11.83
N LEU A 174 2.95 2.71 -10.87
CA LEU A 174 3.59 2.98 -9.57
C LEU A 174 5.09 3.30 -9.73
N ILE A 175 5.76 2.59 -10.63
CA ILE A 175 7.18 2.83 -10.95
C ILE A 175 7.35 4.21 -11.58
N ASP A 176 6.58 4.52 -12.62
CA ASP A 176 6.68 5.79 -13.36
C ASP A 176 6.37 6.98 -12.41
N MET A 177 5.38 6.84 -11.52
CA MET A 177 5.07 7.85 -10.52
C MET A 177 6.20 8.01 -9.49
N SER A 178 6.78 6.91 -9.01
CA SER A 178 7.91 6.96 -8.06
C SER A 178 9.14 7.62 -8.70
N GLN A 179 9.40 7.34 -9.99
CA GLN A 179 10.45 7.97 -10.77
C GLN A 179 10.19 9.48 -10.93
N ALA A 180 8.98 9.88 -11.26
CA ALA A 180 8.62 11.28 -11.41
C ALA A 180 8.82 12.07 -10.10
N HIS A 181 8.41 11.50 -8.96
CA HIS A 181 8.65 12.10 -7.66
C HIS A 181 10.13 12.23 -7.32
N LEU A 182 10.92 11.20 -7.62
CA LEU A 182 12.37 11.22 -7.40
C LEU A 182 13.05 12.31 -8.24
N LEU A 183 12.77 12.34 -9.55
CA LEU A 183 13.31 13.35 -10.48
C LEU A 183 12.93 14.77 -10.06
N TRP A 184 11.68 14.99 -9.68
CA TRP A 184 11.23 16.29 -9.18
C TRP A 184 12.00 16.71 -7.91
N LYS A 185 12.19 15.81 -6.96
CA LYS A 185 12.96 16.06 -5.73
C LYS A 185 14.43 16.35 -6.00
N MET A 186 15.01 15.77 -7.04
CA MET A 186 16.37 16.04 -7.50
C MET A 186 16.50 17.38 -8.25
N GLY A 187 15.37 18.04 -8.59
CA GLY A 187 15.34 19.28 -9.35
C GLY A 187 15.35 19.08 -10.87
N ASN A 188 15.14 17.85 -11.36
CA ASN A 188 15.11 17.48 -12.78
C ASN A 188 13.68 17.61 -13.34
N GLU A 189 13.06 18.78 -13.15
CA GLU A 189 11.66 19.01 -13.54
C GLU A 189 11.40 18.84 -15.04
N ASP A 190 12.36 19.18 -15.87
CA ASP A 190 12.22 19.08 -17.33
C ASP A 190 12.06 17.61 -17.76
N GLU A 191 12.79 16.67 -17.14
CA GLU A 191 12.64 15.24 -17.39
C GLU A 191 11.25 14.72 -16.97
N VAL A 192 10.68 15.26 -15.90
CA VAL A 192 9.29 14.91 -15.49
C VAL A 192 8.30 15.44 -16.50
N ARG A 193 8.50 16.67 -17.03
CA ARG A 193 7.61 17.29 -18.05
C ARG A 193 7.55 16.47 -19.34
N ASP A 194 8.65 15.86 -19.74
CA ASP A 194 8.70 15.01 -20.93
C ASP A 194 7.81 13.76 -20.81
N HIS A 195 7.47 13.34 -19.57
CA HIS A 195 6.66 12.14 -19.27
C HIS A 195 5.25 12.48 -18.74
N VAL A 196 4.85 13.76 -18.70
CA VAL A 196 3.55 14.16 -18.12
C VAL A 196 2.37 13.47 -18.79
N GLU A 197 2.40 13.32 -20.12
CA GLU A 197 1.29 12.67 -20.83
C GLU A 197 1.17 11.18 -20.50
N GLU A 198 2.27 10.48 -20.35
CA GLU A 198 2.31 9.06 -19.93
C GLU A 198 1.81 8.90 -18.49
N LEU A 199 2.20 9.80 -17.60
CA LEU A 199 1.73 9.81 -16.21
C LEU A 199 0.22 10.08 -16.11
N VAL A 200 -0.31 10.99 -16.93
CA VAL A 200 -1.76 11.27 -17.03
C VAL A 200 -2.50 10.03 -17.54
N GLU A 201 -2.01 9.39 -18.59
CA GLU A 201 -2.61 8.17 -19.14
C GLU A 201 -2.59 7.04 -18.12
N GLY A 202 -1.46 6.83 -17.44
CA GLY A 202 -1.32 5.85 -16.37
C GLY A 202 -2.31 6.08 -15.23
N ALA A 203 -2.49 7.33 -14.78
CA ALA A 203 -3.45 7.69 -13.76
C ALA A 203 -4.90 7.39 -14.20
N ILE A 204 -5.27 7.78 -15.42
CA ILE A 204 -6.63 7.57 -15.97
C ILE A 204 -6.92 6.07 -16.12
N ASN A 205 -5.97 5.28 -16.57
CA ASN A 205 -6.13 3.83 -16.75
C ASN A 205 -6.30 3.06 -15.42
N ASN A 206 -5.91 3.67 -14.30
CA ASN A 206 -6.01 3.06 -12.96
C ASN A 206 -7.06 3.74 -12.07
N ILE A 207 -7.87 4.63 -12.62
CA ILE A 207 -8.79 5.49 -11.86
C ILE A 207 -9.92 4.72 -11.18
N ASP A 208 -10.26 3.55 -11.69
CA ASP A 208 -11.32 2.66 -11.18
C ASP A 208 -10.84 1.76 -10.02
N SER A 209 -9.54 1.78 -9.74
CA SER A 209 -8.94 0.98 -8.67
C SER A 209 -8.82 1.80 -7.39
N ALA A 210 -9.45 1.31 -6.32
CA ALA A 210 -9.32 1.90 -4.99
C ALA A 210 -7.87 1.85 -4.47
N ASP A 211 -7.07 0.91 -5.01
CA ASP A 211 -5.69 0.69 -4.59
C ASP A 211 -4.73 1.82 -4.99
N TYR A 212 -5.10 2.64 -5.99
CA TYR A 212 -4.24 3.71 -6.52
C TYR A 212 -4.74 5.13 -6.24
N VAL A 213 -5.75 5.28 -5.40
CA VAL A 213 -6.34 6.61 -5.09
C VAL A 213 -5.31 7.57 -4.51
N LEU A 214 -4.51 7.10 -3.55
CA LEU A 214 -3.50 7.93 -2.89
C LEU A 214 -2.38 8.32 -3.86
N GLU A 215 -1.97 7.40 -4.71
CA GLU A 215 -0.95 7.59 -5.73
C GLU A 215 -1.42 8.59 -6.78
N ILE A 216 -2.66 8.48 -7.25
CA ILE A 216 -3.27 9.43 -8.20
C ILE A 216 -3.35 10.82 -7.57
N LEU A 217 -3.75 10.95 -6.31
CA LEU A 217 -3.77 12.22 -5.60
C LEU A 217 -2.37 12.79 -5.38
N SER A 218 -1.40 11.94 -5.09
CA SER A 218 0.02 12.33 -4.97
C SER A 218 0.55 12.86 -6.30
N LEU A 219 0.21 12.20 -7.42
CA LEU A 219 0.54 12.68 -8.77
C LEU A 219 -0.14 14.03 -9.08
N CYS A 220 -1.39 14.20 -8.71
CA CYS A 220 -2.08 15.48 -8.84
C CYS A 220 -1.37 16.60 -8.07
N ASN A 221 -0.89 16.33 -6.86
CA ASN A 221 -0.10 17.27 -6.08
C ASN A 221 1.23 17.60 -6.77
N LEU A 222 1.89 16.60 -7.37
CA LEU A 222 3.11 16.82 -8.16
C LEU A 222 2.84 17.79 -9.33
N PHE A 223 1.81 17.53 -10.14
CA PHE A 223 1.43 18.41 -11.25
C PHE A 223 1.13 19.84 -10.80
N MET A 224 0.42 20.00 -9.68
CA MET A 224 0.15 21.33 -9.10
C MET A 224 1.45 22.07 -8.71
N ASN A 225 2.38 21.38 -8.09
CA ASN A 225 3.66 21.95 -7.67
C ASN A 225 4.55 22.33 -8.86
N MET A 226 4.47 21.59 -9.97
CA MET A 226 5.19 21.87 -11.21
C MET A 226 4.51 22.93 -12.09
N GLY A 227 3.27 23.30 -11.78
CA GLY A 227 2.47 24.21 -12.62
C GLY A 227 1.83 23.56 -13.85
N GLU A 228 1.80 22.21 -13.89
CA GLU A 228 1.18 21.41 -14.96
C GLU A 228 -0.34 21.32 -14.77
N PHE A 229 -1.02 22.48 -14.82
CA PHE A 229 -2.46 22.59 -14.51
C PHE A 229 -3.36 21.86 -15.51
N ASP A 230 -2.96 21.75 -16.76
CA ASP A 230 -3.73 21.01 -17.77
C ASP A 230 -3.69 19.50 -17.52
N ALA A 231 -2.54 18.97 -17.12
CA ALA A 231 -2.37 17.58 -16.72
C ALA A 231 -3.19 17.27 -15.45
N TRP A 232 -3.05 18.10 -14.42
CA TRP A 232 -3.84 18.00 -13.20
C TRP A 232 -5.34 17.98 -13.50
N LYS A 233 -5.83 18.91 -14.34
CA LYS A 233 -7.24 19.03 -14.70
C LYS A 233 -7.76 17.78 -15.42
N LYS A 234 -6.97 17.21 -16.35
CA LYS A 234 -7.35 15.99 -17.06
C LYS A 234 -7.62 14.86 -16.07
N VAL A 235 -6.70 14.62 -15.12
CA VAL A 235 -6.84 13.54 -14.13
C VAL A 235 -8.02 13.80 -13.20
N ILE A 236 -8.16 14.99 -12.65
CA ILE A 236 -9.23 15.32 -11.69
C ILE A 236 -10.62 15.20 -12.33
N VAL A 237 -10.79 15.68 -13.56
CA VAL A 237 -12.09 15.60 -14.25
C VAL A 237 -12.52 14.15 -14.48
N GLU A 238 -11.61 13.26 -14.88
CA GLU A 238 -11.93 11.83 -15.04
C GLU A 238 -12.17 11.15 -13.68
N TYR A 239 -11.43 11.55 -12.66
CA TYR A 239 -11.64 11.04 -11.30
C TYR A 239 -13.03 11.45 -10.74
N GLU A 240 -13.44 12.71 -10.90
CA GLU A 240 -14.76 13.20 -10.51
C GLU A 240 -15.88 12.50 -11.29
N ARG A 241 -15.67 12.29 -12.60
CA ARG A 241 -16.60 11.55 -13.44
C ARG A 241 -16.78 10.12 -12.94
N PHE A 242 -15.70 9.39 -12.69
CA PHE A 242 -15.74 8.05 -12.13
C PHE A 242 -16.44 8.00 -10.77
N ALA A 243 -16.12 8.93 -9.87
CA ALA A 243 -16.73 9.05 -8.55
C ALA A 243 -18.25 9.30 -8.62
N THR A 244 -18.69 10.07 -9.61
CA THR A 244 -20.12 10.37 -9.83
C THR A 244 -20.87 9.18 -10.43
N ASP A 245 -20.30 8.56 -11.46
CA ASP A 245 -20.91 7.45 -12.18
C ASP A 245 -21.08 6.19 -11.30
N THR A 246 -20.12 5.96 -10.40
CA THR A 246 -20.14 4.82 -9.48
C THR A 246 -20.91 5.07 -8.19
N GLN A 247 -21.37 6.30 -7.94
CA GLN A 247 -21.96 6.74 -6.66
C GLN A 247 -21.09 6.40 -5.46
N ASN A 248 -19.77 6.30 -5.66
CA ASN A 248 -18.85 5.92 -4.62
C ASN A 248 -18.56 7.13 -3.71
N LEU A 249 -19.16 7.13 -2.52
CA LEU A 249 -19.04 8.19 -1.52
C LEU A 249 -17.59 8.44 -1.06
N PHE A 250 -16.72 7.45 -1.15
CA PHE A 250 -15.31 7.59 -0.81
C PHE A 250 -14.61 8.51 -1.81
N PHE A 251 -14.74 8.22 -3.10
CA PHE A 251 -14.16 9.03 -4.16
C PHE A 251 -14.72 10.46 -4.16
N GLN A 252 -16.04 10.62 -3.93
CA GLN A 252 -16.67 11.95 -3.86
C GLN A 252 -16.14 12.81 -2.72
N LYS A 253 -15.83 12.22 -1.55
CA LYS A 253 -15.26 12.96 -0.40
C LYS A 253 -13.80 13.34 -0.59
N THR A 254 -13.06 12.62 -1.41
CA THR A 254 -11.64 12.87 -1.66
C THR A 254 -11.43 14.06 -2.60
N CYS A 255 -12.36 14.28 -3.54
CA CYS A 255 -12.32 15.43 -4.47
C CYS A 255 -12.59 16.80 -3.80
N VAL A 256 -13.17 16.83 -2.58
CA VAL A 256 -13.64 18.07 -1.93
C VAL A 256 -12.61 18.63 -0.92
N LYS A 257 -11.49 17.98 -0.70
CA LYS A 257 -10.40 18.45 0.17
C LYS A 257 -9.22 18.98 -0.63
#